data_57a586b4c661ea1b3884ef3c69b50573
#
_entry.id   57a586b4c661ea1b3884ef3c69b50573
#
_cell.length_a   1.000
_cell.length_b   1.000
_cell.length_c   1.000
_cell.angle_alpha   90.00
_cell.angle_beta   90.00
_cell.angle_gamma   90.00
#
_symmetry.space_group_name_H-M   'P 1'
#
loop_
_entity.id
_entity.type
_entity.pdbx_description
1 polymer ?
#
loop_
_entity_poly.entity_id
_entity_poly.type
_entity_poly.pdbx_seq_one_letter_code
_entity_poly.pdbx_strand_id
1 'polypeptide(L)'
;MNRLDGKIAFVSGAARGIGAATARLMVDAGAKVAIGDLLDERGHETARSLKEAGGQSVYVHLDVTRADDWGAAIAATVAHFGGLDILVNNAGIFLAKDLEESTKADWERLCGVNLTGVILGTQTALPALRESGAASPQGSAIINLSSMVGLVGSAMAPLYSLTKGGITSFTKSMALEFARKRYRIRVNSIHPGIIDDEMGGQAIAARARMKGEADMELAHAQASAAHPIGRLGTVTDIAHGIVFLASDDAGFMTGSALVVDGGWTAQ
;
A
#
# COMPACT_ATOMS: atom_id res chain seq x y z
N MET A 1 21.84 -4.27 0.50
CA MET A 1 20.80 -4.20 1.53
C MET A 1 19.61 -3.44 0.98
N ASN A 2 18.48 -4.10 0.82
CA ASN A 2 17.23 -3.53 0.28
C ASN A 2 17.42 -2.70 -1.00
N ARG A 3 18.37 -3.05 -1.84
CA ARG A 3 18.63 -2.33 -3.08
C ARG A 3 17.64 -2.74 -4.15
N LEU A 4 17.25 -1.75 -4.95
CA LEU A 4 16.30 -1.89 -6.07
C LEU A 4 16.94 -1.39 -7.38
N ASP A 5 18.27 -1.51 -7.51
CA ASP A 5 19.01 -0.98 -8.64
C ASP A 5 18.42 -1.42 -9.99
N GLY A 6 18.01 -0.44 -10.78
CA GLY A 6 17.44 -0.65 -12.11
C GLY A 6 16.02 -1.25 -12.13
N LYS A 7 15.45 -1.62 -10.99
CA LYS A 7 14.05 -2.09 -10.89
C LYS A 7 13.08 -0.97 -11.23
N ILE A 8 11.96 -1.33 -11.84
CA ILE A 8 10.89 -0.42 -12.19
C ILE A 8 9.69 -0.70 -11.29
N ALA A 9 9.27 0.30 -10.54
CA ALA A 9 8.17 0.20 -9.59
C ALA A 9 6.98 1.08 -10.01
N PHE A 10 5.78 0.59 -9.79
CA PHE A 10 4.53 1.35 -9.82
C PHE A 10 3.93 1.39 -8.42
N VAL A 11 3.61 2.59 -7.92
CA VAL A 11 3.00 2.80 -6.60
C VAL A 11 1.68 3.54 -6.76
N SER A 12 0.55 2.90 -6.41
CA SER A 12 -0.76 3.56 -6.42
C SER A 12 -1.01 4.34 -5.13
N GLY A 13 -1.74 5.47 -5.20
CA GLY A 13 -1.99 6.34 -4.05
C GLY A 13 -0.71 6.99 -3.53
N ALA A 14 0.18 7.43 -4.44
CA ALA A 14 1.52 7.86 -4.08
C ALA A 14 1.76 9.38 -4.21
N ALA A 15 0.70 10.20 -4.31
CA ALA A 15 0.83 11.65 -4.23
C ALA A 15 1.18 12.13 -2.82
N ARG A 16 0.91 11.34 -1.76
CA ARG A 16 1.16 11.69 -0.35
C ARG A 16 1.29 10.45 0.55
N GLY A 17 1.54 10.68 1.85
CA GLY A 17 1.50 9.65 2.88
C GLY A 17 2.49 8.51 2.67
N ILE A 18 2.06 7.30 3.00
CA ILE A 18 2.86 6.07 2.86
C ILE A 18 3.32 5.86 1.41
N GLY A 19 2.45 6.13 0.43
CA GLY A 19 2.77 5.94 -0.99
C GLY A 19 3.91 6.86 -1.45
N ALA A 20 3.87 8.15 -1.09
CA ALA A 20 4.94 9.10 -1.43
C ALA A 20 6.26 8.77 -0.73
N ALA A 21 6.20 8.38 0.57
CA ALA A 21 7.38 7.92 1.31
C ALA A 21 7.98 6.65 0.70
N THR A 22 7.12 5.72 0.26
CA THR A 22 7.53 4.50 -0.45
C THR A 22 8.23 4.84 -1.76
N ALA A 23 7.64 5.71 -2.58
CA ALA A 23 8.23 6.16 -3.83
C ALA A 23 9.62 6.79 -3.61
N ARG A 24 9.77 7.62 -2.55
CA ARG A 24 11.05 8.22 -2.16
C ARG A 24 12.08 7.15 -1.83
N LEU A 25 11.77 6.24 -0.89
CA LEU A 25 12.72 5.21 -0.47
C LEU A 25 13.07 4.22 -1.59
N MET A 26 12.13 3.94 -2.52
CA MET A 26 12.42 3.13 -3.70
C MET A 26 13.41 3.82 -4.63
N VAL A 27 13.25 5.14 -4.87
CA VAL A 27 14.20 5.93 -5.64
C VAL A 27 15.57 5.94 -4.96
N ASP A 28 15.63 6.19 -3.65
CA ASP A 28 16.88 6.17 -2.87
C ASP A 28 17.55 4.78 -2.90
N ALA A 29 16.77 3.71 -3.07
CA ALA A 29 17.26 2.35 -3.26
C ALA A 29 17.68 2.01 -4.70
N GLY A 30 17.55 2.95 -5.65
CA GLY A 30 17.98 2.80 -7.04
C GLY A 30 16.89 2.42 -8.04
N ALA A 31 15.62 2.41 -7.63
CA ALA A 31 14.50 2.11 -8.53
C ALA A 31 14.09 3.33 -9.39
N LYS A 32 13.50 3.01 -10.54
CA LYS A 32 12.69 3.95 -11.34
C LYS A 32 11.25 3.83 -10.88
N VAL A 33 10.56 4.92 -10.59
CA VAL A 33 9.25 4.88 -9.94
C VAL A 33 8.18 5.63 -10.73
N ALA A 34 7.11 4.93 -11.10
CA ALA A 34 5.87 5.55 -11.55
C ALA A 34 4.92 5.72 -10.36
N ILE A 35 4.34 6.92 -10.25
CA ILE A 35 3.40 7.32 -9.21
C ILE A 35 2.01 7.41 -9.83
N GLY A 36 1.04 6.64 -9.34
CA GLY A 36 -0.36 6.73 -9.73
C GLY A 36 -1.23 7.31 -8.61
N ASP A 37 -2.02 8.35 -8.89
CA ASP A 37 -2.93 8.95 -7.92
C ASP A 37 -4.07 9.72 -8.62
N LEU A 38 -5.16 10.03 -7.88
CA LEU A 38 -6.21 10.96 -8.30
C LEU A 38 -5.82 12.43 -8.14
N LEU A 39 -4.85 12.73 -7.27
CA LEU A 39 -4.44 14.08 -6.91
C LEU A 39 -3.35 14.57 -7.86
N ASP A 40 -3.74 14.99 -9.07
CA ASP A 40 -2.84 15.34 -10.17
C ASP A 40 -1.75 16.34 -9.78
N GLU A 41 -2.13 17.49 -9.23
CA GLU A 41 -1.17 18.53 -8.84
C GLU A 41 -0.13 17.99 -7.86
N ARG A 42 -0.59 17.32 -6.81
CA ARG A 42 0.25 16.76 -5.75
C ARG A 42 1.11 15.60 -6.24
N GLY A 43 0.56 14.77 -7.13
CA GLY A 43 1.30 13.68 -7.78
C GLY A 43 2.44 14.21 -8.65
N HIS A 44 2.19 15.26 -9.41
CA HIS A 44 3.22 15.96 -10.19
C HIS A 44 4.31 16.59 -9.30
N GLU A 45 3.93 17.22 -8.18
CA GLU A 45 4.87 17.77 -7.19
C GLU A 45 5.76 16.68 -6.60
N THR A 46 5.16 15.57 -6.17
CA THR A 46 5.90 14.42 -5.63
C THR A 46 6.87 13.86 -6.67
N ALA A 47 6.43 13.61 -7.90
CA ALA A 47 7.32 13.14 -8.96
C ALA A 47 8.46 14.13 -9.27
N ARG A 48 8.18 15.44 -9.25
CA ARG A 48 9.19 16.48 -9.43
C ARG A 48 10.24 16.46 -8.32
N SER A 49 9.80 16.42 -7.06
CA SER A 49 10.69 16.33 -5.88
C SER A 49 11.61 15.11 -5.93
N LEU A 50 11.12 13.98 -6.43
CA LEU A 50 11.93 12.77 -6.61
C LEU A 50 12.99 12.95 -7.70
N LYS A 51 12.66 13.65 -8.82
CA LYS A 51 13.63 13.98 -9.87
C LYS A 51 14.70 14.96 -9.40
N GLU A 52 14.30 15.99 -8.67
CA GLU A 52 15.22 16.99 -8.10
C GLU A 52 16.22 16.36 -7.12
N ALA A 53 15.82 15.27 -6.44
CA ALA A 53 16.72 14.46 -5.61
C ALA A 53 17.61 13.48 -6.43
N GLY A 54 17.60 13.56 -7.76
CA GLY A 54 18.42 12.72 -8.63
C GLY A 54 17.77 11.40 -9.06
N GLY A 55 16.51 11.15 -8.69
CA GLY A 55 15.81 9.92 -9.04
C GLY A 55 15.12 9.96 -10.40
N GLN A 56 14.69 8.80 -10.87
CA GLN A 56 13.85 8.66 -12.06
C GLN A 56 12.41 8.38 -11.65
N SER A 57 11.52 9.32 -11.91
CA SER A 57 10.11 9.21 -11.53
C SER A 57 9.20 9.80 -12.60
N VAL A 58 7.97 9.31 -12.67
CA VAL A 58 6.89 9.86 -13.51
C VAL A 58 5.58 9.80 -12.73
N TYR A 59 4.73 10.80 -12.94
CA TYR A 59 3.35 10.78 -12.46
C TYR A 59 2.41 10.35 -13.58
N VAL A 60 1.38 9.57 -13.22
CA VAL A 60 0.29 9.17 -14.10
C VAL A 60 -1.02 9.30 -13.33
N HIS A 61 -2.05 9.92 -13.92
CA HIS A 61 -3.39 9.96 -13.34
C HIS A 61 -3.94 8.55 -13.15
N LEU A 62 -4.54 8.27 -11.98
CA LEU A 62 -5.10 6.95 -11.68
C LEU A 62 -6.27 7.03 -10.71
N ASP A 63 -7.47 6.77 -11.20
CA ASP A 63 -8.56 6.29 -10.37
C ASP A 63 -8.48 4.77 -10.29
N VAL A 64 -8.10 4.24 -9.13
CA VAL A 64 -7.94 2.79 -8.93
C VAL A 64 -9.22 2.00 -9.11
N THR A 65 -10.39 2.65 -9.09
CA THR A 65 -11.69 2.00 -9.31
C THR A 65 -11.99 1.76 -10.80
N ARG A 66 -11.17 2.31 -11.72
CA ARG A 66 -11.39 2.28 -13.16
C ARG A 66 -10.34 1.41 -13.88
N ALA A 67 -10.81 0.40 -14.59
CA ALA A 67 -9.93 -0.50 -15.34
C ALA A 67 -9.15 0.23 -16.46
N ASP A 68 -9.79 1.22 -17.12
CA ASP A 68 -9.18 1.99 -18.20
C ASP A 68 -7.99 2.81 -17.68
N ASP A 69 -8.12 3.41 -16.49
CA ASP A 69 -7.05 4.20 -15.88
C ASP A 69 -5.86 3.30 -15.50
N TRP A 70 -6.12 2.11 -14.96
CA TRP A 70 -5.08 1.11 -14.73
C TRP A 70 -4.37 0.72 -16.02
N GLY A 71 -5.14 0.49 -17.11
CA GLY A 71 -4.59 0.18 -18.43
C GLY A 71 -3.65 1.27 -18.92
N ALA A 72 -4.09 2.53 -18.87
CA ALA A 72 -3.30 3.69 -19.26
C ALA A 72 -2.04 3.86 -18.38
N ALA A 73 -2.19 3.72 -17.06
CA ALA A 73 -1.10 3.92 -16.11
C ALA A 73 0.03 2.88 -16.27
N ILE A 74 -0.32 1.60 -16.39
CA ILE A 74 0.68 0.54 -16.60
C ILE A 74 1.33 0.67 -17.98
N ALA A 75 0.56 0.96 -19.03
CA ALA A 75 1.10 1.17 -20.37
C ALA A 75 2.08 2.36 -20.41
N ALA A 76 1.73 3.49 -19.77
CA ALA A 76 2.61 4.65 -19.66
C ALA A 76 3.91 4.32 -18.90
N THR A 77 3.81 3.52 -17.82
CA THR A 77 4.99 3.08 -17.03
C THR A 77 5.93 2.23 -17.88
N VAL A 78 5.40 1.24 -18.58
CA VAL A 78 6.18 0.35 -19.46
C VAL A 78 6.79 1.15 -20.62
N ALA A 79 6.04 2.05 -21.24
CA ALA A 79 6.55 2.90 -22.33
C ALA A 79 7.68 3.84 -21.86
N HIS A 80 7.59 4.37 -20.63
CA HIS A 80 8.56 5.31 -20.10
C HIS A 80 9.85 4.67 -19.60
N PHE A 81 9.75 3.51 -18.92
CA PHE A 81 10.87 2.86 -18.24
C PHE A 81 11.35 1.56 -18.88
N GLY A 82 10.53 0.93 -19.74
CA GLY A 82 10.87 -0.29 -20.46
C GLY A 82 10.37 -1.59 -19.80
N GLY A 83 9.59 -1.53 -18.71
CA GLY A 83 9.06 -2.73 -18.03
C GLY A 83 8.37 -2.41 -16.70
N LEU A 84 8.10 -3.45 -15.90
CA LEU A 84 7.55 -3.33 -14.55
C LEU A 84 7.99 -4.52 -13.70
N ASP A 85 8.76 -4.27 -12.64
CA ASP A 85 9.24 -5.29 -11.71
C ASP A 85 8.44 -5.34 -10.41
N ILE A 86 7.91 -4.21 -9.96
CA ILE A 86 7.31 -4.05 -8.63
C ILE A 86 5.98 -3.33 -8.77
N LEU A 87 4.91 -3.92 -8.23
CA LEU A 87 3.62 -3.26 -8.03
C LEU A 87 3.36 -3.06 -6.54
N VAL A 88 3.08 -1.82 -6.12
CA VAL A 88 2.61 -1.51 -4.76
C VAL A 88 1.16 -1.04 -4.84
N ASN A 89 0.24 -1.91 -4.44
CA ASN A 89 -1.17 -1.59 -4.26
C ASN A 89 -1.34 -0.87 -2.92
N ASN A 90 -1.05 0.44 -2.90
CA ASN A 90 -1.10 1.25 -1.68
C ASN A 90 -2.37 2.11 -1.56
N ALA A 91 -2.98 2.52 -2.67
CA ALA A 91 -4.20 3.33 -2.64
C ALA A 91 -5.28 2.70 -1.75
N GLY A 92 -5.86 3.52 -0.89
CA GLY A 92 -6.89 3.06 0.04
C GLY A 92 -7.60 4.22 0.72
N ILE A 93 -8.80 3.97 1.19
CA ILE A 93 -9.59 4.90 2.01
C ILE A 93 -9.96 4.25 3.33
N PHE A 94 -10.15 5.08 4.34
CA PHE A 94 -10.62 4.70 5.67
C PHE A 94 -12.03 5.22 5.90
N LEU A 95 -12.85 4.44 6.58
CA LEU A 95 -14.15 4.84 7.06
C LEU A 95 -14.36 4.24 8.46
N ALA A 96 -14.46 5.11 9.45
CA ALA A 96 -14.87 4.74 10.81
C ALA A 96 -16.37 5.03 10.97
N LYS A 97 -17.15 3.96 10.98
CA LYS A 97 -18.60 4.03 11.08
C LYS A 97 -19.14 2.71 11.62
N ASP A 98 -20.07 2.78 12.55
CA ASP A 98 -20.74 1.62 13.11
C ASP A 98 -21.52 0.87 12.02
N LEU A 99 -21.69 -0.44 12.21
CA LEU A 99 -22.38 -1.28 11.22
C LEU A 99 -23.83 -0.83 10.98
N GLU A 100 -24.52 -0.44 12.06
CA GLU A 100 -25.92 0.02 12.00
C GLU A 100 -26.10 1.32 11.20
N GLU A 101 -25.08 2.18 11.20
CA GLU A 101 -25.08 3.44 10.45
C GLU A 101 -24.51 3.31 9.05
N SER A 102 -23.82 2.20 8.76
CA SER A 102 -23.14 1.97 7.48
C SER A 102 -24.16 1.75 6.37
N THR A 103 -23.99 2.45 5.26
CA THR A 103 -24.86 2.35 4.10
C THR A 103 -24.24 1.45 3.02
N LYS A 104 -25.10 1.00 2.09
CA LYS A 104 -24.63 0.29 0.88
C LYS A 104 -23.62 1.14 0.09
N ALA A 105 -23.83 2.46 0.00
CA ALA A 105 -22.91 3.36 -0.69
C ALA A 105 -21.54 3.44 0.01
N ASP A 106 -21.48 3.46 1.35
CA ASP A 106 -20.24 3.38 2.12
C ASP A 106 -19.48 2.10 1.79
N TRP A 107 -20.17 0.96 1.75
CA TRP A 107 -19.59 -0.32 1.40
C TRP A 107 -19.09 -0.36 -0.05
N GLU A 108 -19.89 0.10 -1.01
CA GLU A 108 -19.50 0.14 -2.42
C GLU A 108 -18.26 1.01 -2.64
N ARG A 109 -18.18 2.16 -1.97
CA ARG A 109 -17.02 3.04 -2.01
C ARG A 109 -15.77 2.37 -1.42
N LEU A 110 -15.89 1.75 -0.24
CA LEU A 110 -14.78 1.01 0.38
C LEU A 110 -14.30 -0.14 -0.51
N CYS A 111 -15.22 -0.95 -1.02
CA CYS A 111 -14.90 -2.05 -1.92
C CYS A 111 -14.26 -1.56 -3.22
N GLY A 112 -14.81 -0.50 -3.81
CA GLY A 112 -14.29 0.07 -5.05
C GLY A 112 -12.81 0.38 -4.95
N VAL A 113 -12.43 1.13 -3.90
CA VAL A 113 -11.03 1.53 -3.72
C VAL A 113 -10.18 0.40 -3.13
N ASN A 114 -10.59 -0.15 -1.97
CA ASN A 114 -9.72 -1.02 -1.19
C ASN A 114 -9.63 -2.46 -1.73
N LEU A 115 -10.63 -2.96 -2.47
CA LEU A 115 -10.65 -4.31 -3.02
C LEU A 115 -10.56 -4.32 -4.54
N THR A 116 -11.53 -3.69 -5.23
CA THR A 116 -11.55 -3.69 -6.70
C THR A 116 -10.29 -3.06 -7.27
N GLY A 117 -9.83 -1.94 -6.68
CA GLY A 117 -8.58 -1.29 -7.10
C GLY A 117 -7.37 -2.22 -7.04
N VAL A 118 -7.24 -3.02 -5.98
CA VAL A 118 -6.14 -3.99 -5.84
C VAL A 118 -6.25 -5.13 -6.85
N ILE A 119 -7.49 -5.61 -7.12
CA ILE A 119 -7.73 -6.65 -8.12
C ILE A 119 -7.38 -6.14 -9.52
N LEU A 120 -7.90 -4.97 -9.90
CA LEU A 120 -7.63 -4.36 -11.21
C LEU A 120 -6.14 -4.08 -11.41
N GLY A 121 -5.47 -3.49 -10.41
CA GLY A 121 -4.04 -3.23 -10.46
C GLY A 121 -3.23 -4.51 -10.66
N THR A 122 -3.54 -5.56 -9.89
CA THR A 122 -2.87 -6.85 -10.01
C THR A 122 -3.09 -7.47 -11.39
N GLN A 123 -4.34 -7.48 -11.89
CA GLN A 123 -4.67 -8.05 -13.20
C GLN A 123 -3.99 -7.29 -14.34
N THR A 124 -4.03 -5.97 -14.32
CA THR A 124 -3.48 -5.13 -15.40
C THR A 124 -1.96 -5.17 -15.43
N ALA A 125 -1.30 -5.19 -14.27
CA ALA A 125 0.16 -5.26 -14.18
C ALA A 125 0.73 -6.66 -14.48
N LEU A 126 -0.09 -7.72 -14.41
CA LEU A 126 0.36 -9.11 -14.48
C LEU A 126 1.20 -9.44 -15.73
N PRO A 127 0.85 -9.02 -16.96
CA PRO A 127 1.67 -9.31 -18.15
C PRO A 127 3.10 -8.76 -18.02
N ALA A 128 3.25 -7.48 -17.65
CA ALA A 128 4.55 -6.83 -17.50
C ALA A 128 5.37 -7.43 -16.34
N LEU A 129 4.72 -7.70 -15.20
CA LEU A 129 5.38 -8.36 -14.06
C LEU A 129 5.88 -9.78 -14.40
N ARG A 130 5.15 -10.51 -15.21
CA ARG A 130 5.58 -11.85 -15.67
C ARG A 130 6.79 -11.77 -16.58
N GLU A 131 6.81 -10.81 -17.50
CA GLU A 131 7.93 -10.58 -18.42
C GLU A 131 9.20 -10.23 -17.64
N SER A 132 9.14 -9.23 -16.78
CA SER A 132 10.26 -8.82 -15.91
C SER A 132 10.68 -9.95 -14.95
N GLY A 133 9.70 -10.66 -14.36
CA GLY A 133 9.97 -11.76 -13.45
C GLY A 133 10.69 -12.93 -14.10
N ALA A 134 10.41 -13.21 -15.38
CA ALA A 134 11.12 -14.25 -16.14
C ALA A 134 12.61 -13.91 -16.36
N ALA A 135 12.93 -12.62 -16.50
CA ALA A 135 14.29 -12.12 -16.70
C ALA A 135 15.08 -11.94 -15.39
N SER A 136 14.41 -11.89 -14.24
CA SER A 136 15.03 -11.61 -12.92
C SER A 136 15.29 -12.91 -12.13
N PRO A 137 16.47 -13.08 -11.50
CA PRO A 137 16.76 -14.23 -10.64
C PRO A 137 15.75 -14.40 -9.48
N GLN A 138 15.30 -13.29 -8.87
CA GLN A 138 14.36 -13.31 -7.75
C GLN A 138 12.90 -13.06 -8.16
N GLY A 139 12.65 -12.89 -9.48
CA GLY A 139 11.33 -12.60 -10.00
C GLY A 139 10.88 -11.16 -9.76
N SER A 140 9.58 -10.92 -9.96
CA SER A 140 8.91 -9.65 -9.69
C SER A 140 8.18 -9.69 -8.34
N ALA A 141 7.72 -8.53 -7.85
CA ALA A 141 7.06 -8.43 -6.56
C ALA A 141 5.76 -7.62 -6.61
N ILE A 142 4.73 -8.10 -5.92
CA ILE A 142 3.51 -7.35 -5.60
C ILE A 142 3.44 -7.17 -4.09
N ILE A 143 3.26 -5.93 -3.64
CA ILE A 143 3.08 -5.58 -2.24
C ILE A 143 1.69 -4.95 -2.07
N ASN A 144 0.84 -5.60 -1.29
CA ASN A 144 -0.51 -5.12 -1.01
C ASN A 144 -0.57 -4.45 0.37
N LEU A 145 -1.05 -3.20 0.43
CA LEU A 145 -1.21 -2.48 1.68
C LEU A 145 -2.49 -2.93 2.39
N SER A 146 -2.34 -3.82 3.37
CA SER A 146 -3.40 -4.21 4.28
C SER A 146 -3.45 -3.27 5.50
N SER A 147 -3.61 -3.79 6.69
CA SER A 147 -3.62 -3.09 7.98
C SER A 147 -3.52 -4.10 9.12
N MET A 148 -3.16 -3.67 10.33
CA MET A 148 -3.31 -4.46 11.54
C MET A 148 -4.76 -4.95 11.71
N VAL A 149 -5.76 -4.13 11.34
CA VAL A 149 -7.19 -4.52 11.40
C VAL A 149 -7.63 -5.49 10.29
N GLY A 150 -6.73 -5.88 9.42
CA GLY A 150 -6.89 -7.03 8.51
C GLY A 150 -6.48 -8.36 9.17
N LEU A 151 -5.88 -8.33 10.37
CA LEU A 151 -5.48 -9.48 11.19
C LEU A 151 -6.35 -9.61 12.44
N VAL A 152 -6.74 -8.48 13.04
CA VAL A 152 -7.59 -8.40 14.23
C VAL A 152 -8.83 -7.56 13.95
N GLY A 153 -9.89 -7.73 14.73
CA GLY A 153 -11.12 -6.95 14.57
C GLY A 153 -10.95 -5.48 14.99
N SER A 154 -11.76 -4.59 14.39
CA SER A 154 -11.91 -3.21 14.82
C SER A 154 -13.38 -2.87 15.05
N ALA A 155 -13.75 -2.57 16.29
CA ALA A 155 -15.12 -2.20 16.62
C ALA A 155 -15.55 -0.88 15.96
N MET A 156 -14.61 0.05 15.76
CA MET A 156 -14.91 1.38 15.17
C MET A 156 -14.95 1.40 13.64
N ALA A 157 -14.53 0.34 12.95
CA ALA A 157 -14.43 0.33 11.49
C ALA A 157 -14.61 -1.09 10.92
N PRO A 158 -15.76 -1.75 11.15
CA PRO A 158 -15.96 -3.17 10.76
C PRO A 158 -15.87 -3.38 9.24
N LEU A 159 -16.43 -2.48 8.42
CA LEU A 159 -16.36 -2.58 6.96
C LEU A 159 -14.93 -2.36 6.43
N TYR A 160 -14.17 -1.44 7.04
CA TYR A 160 -12.76 -1.26 6.69
C TYR A 160 -11.94 -2.51 7.04
N SER A 161 -12.14 -3.08 8.24
CA SER A 161 -11.51 -4.36 8.65
C SER A 161 -11.82 -5.48 7.67
N LEU A 162 -13.07 -5.58 7.20
CA LEU A 162 -13.48 -6.57 6.20
C LEU A 162 -12.69 -6.40 4.91
N THR A 163 -12.52 -5.16 4.40
CA THR A 163 -11.72 -4.94 3.18
C THR A 163 -10.26 -5.32 3.39
N LYS A 164 -9.66 -4.96 4.54
CA LYS A 164 -8.24 -5.24 4.82
C LYS A 164 -8.00 -6.73 5.12
N GLY A 165 -8.94 -7.41 5.76
CA GLY A 165 -8.94 -8.88 5.89
C GLY A 165 -9.05 -9.56 4.52
N GLY A 166 -9.89 -9.04 3.63
CA GLY A 166 -10.01 -9.49 2.25
C GLY A 166 -8.68 -9.40 1.49
N ILE A 167 -7.96 -8.27 1.60
CA ILE A 167 -6.62 -8.10 1.00
C ILE A 167 -5.62 -9.11 1.55
N THR A 168 -5.66 -9.39 2.86
CA THR A 168 -4.78 -10.37 3.51
C THR A 168 -4.98 -11.77 2.91
N SER A 169 -6.23 -12.19 2.75
CA SER A 169 -6.59 -13.48 2.15
C SER A 169 -6.27 -13.51 0.65
N PHE A 170 -6.61 -12.45 -0.09
CA PHE A 170 -6.31 -12.32 -1.51
C PHE A 170 -4.81 -12.45 -1.80
N THR A 171 -3.96 -11.80 -0.99
CA THR A 171 -2.50 -11.90 -1.09
C THR A 171 -2.01 -13.34 -1.05
N LYS A 172 -2.50 -14.14 -0.09
CA LYS A 172 -2.16 -15.56 0.04
C LYS A 172 -2.61 -16.37 -1.18
N SER A 173 -3.83 -16.12 -1.65
CA SER A 173 -4.40 -16.80 -2.81
C SER A 173 -3.59 -16.52 -4.08
N MET A 174 -3.22 -15.26 -4.33
CA MET A 174 -2.41 -14.88 -5.50
C MET A 174 -0.99 -15.45 -5.42
N ALA A 175 -0.38 -15.46 -4.24
CA ALA A 175 0.93 -16.07 -4.03
C ALA A 175 0.92 -17.57 -4.44
N LEU A 176 -0.08 -18.31 -4.00
CA LEU A 176 -0.25 -19.73 -4.35
C LEU A 176 -0.56 -19.94 -5.83
N GLU A 177 -1.45 -19.12 -6.40
CA GLU A 177 -1.80 -19.20 -7.82
C GLU A 177 -0.60 -18.94 -8.71
N PHE A 178 0.16 -17.85 -8.44
CA PHE A 178 1.31 -17.49 -9.25
C PHE A 178 2.47 -18.48 -9.11
N ALA A 179 2.66 -19.05 -7.91
CA ALA A 179 3.62 -20.13 -7.69
C ALA A 179 3.25 -21.38 -8.49
N ARG A 180 1.97 -21.83 -8.45
CA ARG A 180 1.47 -22.97 -9.23
C ARG A 180 1.65 -22.75 -10.74
N LYS A 181 1.43 -21.52 -11.20
CA LYS A 181 1.59 -21.13 -12.62
C LYS A 181 3.04 -20.85 -13.01
N ARG A 182 3.98 -20.88 -12.07
CA ARG A 182 5.41 -20.58 -12.26
C ARG A 182 5.68 -19.19 -12.85
N TYR A 183 4.90 -18.19 -12.41
CA TYR A 183 5.02 -16.83 -12.93
C TYR A 183 6.24 -16.07 -12.41
N ARG A 184 6.91 -16.59 -11.37
CA ARG A 184 8.05 -15.94 -10.73
C ARG A 184 7.70 -14.54 -10.20
N ILE A 185 6.53 -14.44 -9.57
CA ILE A 185 6.03 -13.23 -8.93
C ILE A 185 5.77 -13.56 -7.46
N ARG A 186 6.41 -12.83 -6.56
CA ARG A 186 6.13 -12.88 -5.12
C ARG A 186 4.98 -11.94 -4.80
N VAL A 187 4.08 -12.33 -3.93
CA VAL A 187 2.96 -11.51 -3.49
C VAL A 187 2.91 -11.51 -1.97
N ASN A 188 3.11 -10.34 -1.35
CA ASN A 188 3.10 -10.18 0.10
C ASN A 188 2.21 -9.01 0.51
N SER A 189 1.78 -8.98 1.77
CA SER A 189 1.06 -7.84 2.35
C SER A 189 1.85 -7.21 3.48
N ILE A 190 1.69 -5.90 3.64
CA ILE A 190 2.18 -5.16 4.80
C ILE A 190 1.02 -4.69 5.64
N HIS A 191 1.18 -4.72 6.97
CA HIS A 191 0.12 -4.47 7.95
C HIS A 191 0.52 -3.35 8.90
N PRO A 192 0.27 -2.09 8.52
CA PRO A 192 0.56 -0.94 9.38
C PRO A 192 -0.32 -0.91 10.63
N GLY A 193 0.25 -0.40 11.74
CA GLY A 193 -0.50 0.14 12.87
C GLY A 193 -1.14 1.51 12.56
N ILE A 194 -1.39 2.32 13.59
CA ILE A 194 -1.79 3.72 13.38
C ILE A 194 -0.55 4.53 13.00
N ILE A 195 -0.62 5.19 11.85
CA ILE A 195 0.47 6.00 11.32
C ILE A 195 0.16 7.48 11.54
N ASP A 196 1.18 8.26 11.86
CA ASP A 196 1.07 9.71 12.04
C ASP A 196 0.98 10.39 10.65
N ASP A 197 -0.22 10.27 10.06
CA ASP A 197 -0.61 10.89 8.79
C ASP A 197 -2.10 11.27 8.83
N GLU A 198 -2.63 11.74 7.71
CA GLU A 198 -4.04 12.18 7.61
C GLU A 198 -5.03 11.04 7.91
N MET A 199 -4.77 9.82 7.42
CA MET A 199 -5.63 8.65 7.67
C MET A 199 -5.56 8.22 9.14
N GLY A 200 -4.36 8.25 9.73
CA GLY A 200 -4.17 7.98 11.16
C GLY A 200 -4.87 9.00 12.04
N GLY A 201 -4.83 10.29 11.68
CA GLY A 201 -5.60 11.33 12.34
C GLY A 201 -7.12 11.06 12.33
N GLN A 202 -7.66 10.59 11.20
CA GLN A 202 -9.06 10.15 11.12
C GLN A 202 -9.35 8.95 12.04
N ALA A 203 -8.45 8.00 12.15
CA ALA A 203 -8.60 6.84 13.02
C ALA A 203 -8.55 7.24 14.50
N ILE A 204 -7.65 8.16 14.87
CA ILE A 204 -7.56 8.71 16.23
C ILE A 204 -8.83 9.47 16.60
N ALA A 205 -9.32 10.34 15.71
CA ALA A 205 -10.56 11.09 15.93
C ALA A 205 -11.79 10.17 16.07
N ALA A 206 -11.86 9.09 15.30
CA ALA A 206 -12.92 8.09 15.43
C ALA A 206 -12.85 7.34 16.77
N ARG A 207 -11.66 6.96 17.21
CA ARG A 207 -11.43 6.31 18.51
C ARG A 207 -11.80 7.24 19.67
N ALA A 208 -11.44 8.53 19.56
CA ALA A 208 -11.81 9.56 20.54
C ALA A 208 -13.32 9.69 20.67
N ARG A 209 -14.06 9.82 19.55
CA ARG A 209 -15.52 9.85 19.54
C ARG A 209 -16.15 8.64 20.21
N MET A 210 -15.69 7.44 19.88
CA MET A 210 -16.19 6.19 20.48
C MET A 210 -16.01 6.16 22.00
N LYS A 211 -14.94 6.78 22.52
CA LYS A 211 -14.65 6.87 23.95
C LYS A 211 -15.27 8.08 24.65
N GLY A 212 -15.91 8.99 23.91
CA GLY A 212 -16.40 10.26 24.45
C GLY A 212 -15.27 11.23 24.81
N GLU A 213 -14.09 11.10 24.21
CA GLU A 213 -12.92 11.96 24.44
C GLU A 213 -12.99 13.18 23.51
N ALA A 214 -12.97 14.37 24.12
CA ALA A 214 -13.01 15.64 23.40
C ALA A 214 -11.60 16.26 23.21
N ASP A 215 -10.64 15.90 24.05
CA ASP A 215 -9.26 16.37 23.99
C ASP A 215 -8.46 15.53 22.96
N MET A 216 -8.16 16.14 21.81
CA MET A 216 -7.43 15.47 20.74
C MET A 216 -5.95 15.24 21.07
N GLU A 217 -5.33 16.04 21.94
CA GLU A 217 -3.95 15.79 22.38
C GLU A 217 -3.92 14.54 23.27
N LEU A 218 -4.89 14.42 24.19
CA LEU A 218 -5.03 13.21 25.00
C LEU A 218 -5.36 11.99 24.15
N ALA A 219 -6.25 12.12 23.15
CA ALA A 219 -6.58 11.05 22.23
C ALA A 219 -5.35 10.56 21.45
N HIS A 220 -4.49 11.49 20.99
CA HIS A 220 -3.24 11.18 20.33
C HIS A 220 -2.24 10.47 21.26
N ALA A 221 -2.09 10.99 22.50
CA ALA A 221 -1.25 10.35 23.51
C ALA A 221 -1.73 8.92 23.84
N GLN A 222 -3.04 8.72 23.98
CA GLN A 222 -3.65 7.40 24.20
C GLN A 222 -3.45 6.45 22.99
N ALA A 223 -3.51 6.96 21.77
CA ALA A 223 -3.24 6.17 20.58
C ALA A 223 -1.77 5.75 20.52
N SER A 224 -0.84 6.64 20.86
CA SER A 224 0.59 6.35 20.95
C SER A 224 0.87 5.29 22.03
N ALA A 225 0.32 5.44 23.22
CA ALA A 225 0.49 4.51 24.33
C ALA A 225 -0.13 3.13 24.08
N ALA A 226 -1.10 3.04 23.18
CA ALA A 226 -1.70 1.77 22.78
C ALA A 226 -0.77 0.90 21.88
N HIS A 227 0.31 1.49 21.35
CA HIS A 227 1.37 0.76 20.68
C HIS A 227 2.46 0.44 21.71
N PRO A 228 2.79 -0.83 21.97
CA PRO A 228 3.83 -1.21 22.95
C PRO A 228 5.18 -0.48 22.78
N ILE A 229 5.52 -0.11 21.54
CA ILE A 229 6.72 0.70 21.26
C ILE A 229 6.64 2.16 21.76
N GLY A 230 5.45 2.62 22.22
CA GLY A 230 5.22 3.92 22.84
C GLY A 230 5.06 5.11 21.89
N ARG A 231 4.89 4.88 20.60
CA ARG A 231 4.65 5.94 19.59
C ARG A 231 3.76 5.45 18.45
N LEU A 232 3.19 6.37 17.71
CA LEU A 232 2.61 6.08 16.40
C LEU A 232 3.71 5.68 15.41
N GLY A 233 3.34 4.93 14.38
CA GLY A 233 4.21 4.69 13.25
C GLY A 233 4.36 5.96 12.40
N THR A 234 5.47 6.06 11.66
CA THR A 234 5.66 7.06 10.61
C THR A 234 5.42 6.45 9.24
N VAL A 235 5.13 7.28 8.23
CA VAL A 235 5.05 6.81 6.83
C VAL A 235 6.33 6.11 6.39
N THR A 236 7.48 6.54 6.93
CA THR A 236 8.79 5.97 6.66
C THR A 236 8.98 4.58 7.27
N ASP A 237 8.43 4.32 8.48
CA ASP A 237 8.46 2.98 9.08
C ASP A 237 7.82 1.94 8.14
N ILE A 238 6.69 2.31 7.53
CA ILE A 238 5.98 1.42 6.60
C ILE A 238 6.71 1.32 5.26
N ALA A 239 7.20 2.44 4.73
CA ALA A 239 7.91 2.48 3.47
C ALA A 239 9.18 1.58 3.50
N HIS A 240 9.91 1.52 4.60
CA HIS A 240 11.03 0.58 4.78
C HIS A 240 10.59 -0.88 4.65
N GLY A 241 9.45 -1.26 5.25
CA GLY A 241 8.89 -2.60 5.12
C GLY A 241 8.49 -2.93 3.68
N ILE A 242 7.92 -1.95 2.95
CA ILE A 242 7.55 -2.11 1.53
C ILE A 242 8.80 -2.31 0.67
N VAL A 243 9.84 -1.49 0.86
CA VAL A 243 11.12 -1.60 0.12
C VAL A 243 11.79 -2.95 0.40
N PHE A 244 11.79 -3.42 1.65
CA PHE A 244 12.28 -4.76 2.00
C PHE A 244 11.51 -5.85 1.24
N LEU A 245 10.16 -5.85 1.28
CA LEU A 245 9.35 -6.85 0.56
C LEU A 245 9.53 -6.80 -0.96
N ALA A 246 9.84 -5.62 -1.51
CA ALA A 246 10.11 -5.42 -2.93
C ALA A 246 11.50 -5.92 -3.34
N SER A 247 12.47 -5.89 -2.42
CA SER A 247 13.88 -6.21 -2.69
C SER A 247 14.15 -7.72 -2.81
N ASP A 248 15.33 -8.04 -3.30
CA ASP A 248 15.81 -9.42 -3.39
C ASP A 248 16.08 -10.05 -2.01
N ASP A 249 16.24 -9.22 -0.95
CA ASP A 249 16.38 -9.69 0.44
C ASP A 249 15.12 -10.43 0.94
N ALA A 250 13.94 -10.15 0.35
CA ALA A 250 12.70 -10.88 0.58
C ALA A 250 12.46 -12.02 -0.43
N GLY A 251 13.49 -12.50 -1.14
CA GLY A 251 13.38 -13.47 -2.23
C GLY A 251 12.72 -14.81 -1.85
N PHE A 252 12.73 -15.18 -0.58
CA PHE A 252 12.07 -16.40 -0.08
C PHE A 252 10.72 -16.13 0.60
N MET A 253 10.16 -14.92 0.43
CA MET A 253 8.88 -14.52 1.01
C MET A 253 7.79 -14.39 -0.06
N THR A 254 6.73 -15.21 0.05
CA THR A 254 5.50 -15.05 -0.72
C THR A 254 4.30 -15.50 0.12
N GLY A 255 3.15 -14.83 0.00
CA GLY A 255 1.96 -15.06 0.80
C GLY A 255 2.09 -14.59 2.26
N SER A 256 3.16 -13.88 2.59
CA SER A 256 3.46 -13.44 3.96
C SER A 256 2.74 -12.14 4.30
N ALA A 257 2.43 -11.99 5.61
CA ALA A 257 1.93 -10.76 6.21
C ALA A 257 3.07 -10.13 7.03
N LEU A 258 3.66 -9.04 6.54
CA LEU A 258 4.65 -8.28 7.29
C LEU A 258 3.94 -7.26 8.18
N VAL A 259 3.94 -7.52 9.48
CA VAL A 259 3.32 -6.63 10.48
C VAL A 259 4.30 -5.54 10.88
N VAL A 260 3.88 -4.27 10.78
CA VAL A 260 4.65 -3.08 11.17
C VAL A 260 3.72 -2.16 11.95
N ASP A 261 3.40 -2.54 13.18
CA ASP A 261 2.32 -1.96 13.99
C ASP A 261 2.76 -1.56 15.41
N GLY A 262 4.06 -1.50 15.66
CA GLY A 262 4.60 -1.14 16.97
C GLY A 262 4.23 -2.11 18.09
N GLY A 263 3.88 -3.36 17.76
CA GLY A 263 3.49 -4.42 18.69
C GLY A 263 2.00 -4.44 19.02
N TRP A 264 1.17 -3.66 18.33
CA TRP A 264 -0.28 -3.62 18.60
C TRP A 264 -0.94 -5.00 18.56
N THR A 265 -0.63 -5.82 17.56
CA THR A 265 -1.25 -7.14 17.40
C THR A 265 -0.54 -8.26 18.16
N ALA A 266 0.54 -7.96 18.89
CA ALA A 266 1.30 -8.94 19.67
C ALA A 266 0.82 -9.10 21.12
N GLN A 267 -0.21 -8.36 21.54
CA GLN A 267 -0.76 -8.34 22.91
C GLN A 267 -2.17 -8.92 22.97
#